data_ac10e789783c0f7f88c38fe45284cffc
#
_entry.id   ac10e789783c0f7f88c38fe45284cffc
#
_cell.length_a   1.000
_cell.length_b   1.000
_cell.length_c   1.000
_cell.angle_alpha   90.00
_cell.angle_beta   90.00
_cell.angle_gamma   90.00
#
_symmetry.space_group_name_H-M   'P 1'
#
loop_
_entity.id
_entity.type
_entity.pdbx_description
1 polymer ?
#
loop_
_entity_poly.entity_id
_entity_poly.type
_entity_poly.pdbx_seq_one_letter_code
_entity_poly.pdbx_strand_id
1 'polypeptide(L)'
;ADVTINIASNEGFGLGTCESLMCGTPIVVNVTGGLQDQCGFKKEDGSYLTVDDYTDEFQSNHRGRYKEHGDWVYPVFPSSLSLQGSPPTPYIFDDRPTYDDAADGLKHFYDMGEEKRKECGEKGVEFVQMEEIGMTAENMSNRFIKDMDTVFEKWTPRKRFTLYKA
;
A
#
# COMPACT_ATOMS: atom_id res chain seq x y z
N ALA A 1 1.93 5.05 -20.42
CA ALA A 1 2.48 3.71 -20.18
C ALA A 1 1.34 2.69 -20.16
N ASP A 2 1.62 1.45 -20.52
CA ASP A 2 0.62 0.37 -20.52
C ASP A 2 0.50 -0.32 -19.16
N VAL A 3 1.57 -0.30 -18.38
CA VAL A 3 1.64 -0.82 -17.03
C VAL A 3 2.81 -0.17 -16.30
N THR A 4 2.68 0.03 -15.01
CA THR A 4 3.77 0.48 -14.13
C THR A 4 4.15 -0.64 -13.18
N ILE A 5 5.45 -0.86 -13.00
CA ILE A 5 5.97 -1.88 -12.09
C ILE A 5 6.76 -1.24 -10.94
N ASN A 6 6.48 -1.67 -9.71
CA ASN A 6 7.26 -1.33 -8.52
C ASN A 6 7.46 -2.58 -7.66
N ILE A 7 8.66 -3.11 -7.64
CA ILE A 7 9.06 -4.29 -6.85
C ILE A 7 10.01 -3.91 -5.72
N ALA A 8 9.88 -2.69 -5.20
CA ALA A 8 10.62 -2.28 -4.01
C ALA A 8 10.41 -3.27 -2.85
N SER A 9 11.45 -3.54 -2.10
CA SER A 9 11.39 -4.45 -0.95
C SER A 9 10.85 -3.81 0.33
N ASN A 10 10.79 -2.49 0.34
CA ASN A 10 10.13 -1.63 1.33
C ASN A 10 9.63 -0.37 0.62
N GLU A 11 8.41 0.02 0.90
CA GLU A 11 7.84 1.23 0.34
C GLU A 11 6.91 1.90 1.36
N GLY A 12 7.09 3.20 1.56
CA GLY A 12 6.27 3.96 2.51
C GLY A 12 4.84 4.15 2.01
N PHE A 13 4.68 4.68 0.81
CA PHE A 13 3.37 4.90 0.19
C PHE A 13 3.30 4.41 -1.26
N GLY A 14 4.36 4.66 -2.06
CA GLY A 14 4.36 4.33 -3.48
C GLY A 14 3.72 5.42 -4.34
N LEU A 15 4.19 6.67 -4.23
CA LEU A 15 3.64 7.79 -4.99
C LEU A 15 3.56 7.51 -6.49
N GLY A 16 4.64 6.98 -7.10
CA GLY A 16 4.69 6.74 -8.54
C GLY A 16 3.65 5.72 -9.03
N THR A 17 3.31 4.71 -8.23
CA THR A 17 2.25 3.74 -8.56
C THR A 17 0.85 4.32 -8.33
N CYS A 18 0.67 5.11 -7.28
CA CYS A 18 -0.57 5.84 -7.05
C CYS A 18 -0.86 6.85 -8.19
N GLU A 19 0.14 7.62 -8.61
CA GLU A 19 0.04 8.54 -9.75
C GLU A 19 -0.27 7.79 -11.06
N SER A 20 0.31 6.59 -11.24
CA SER A 20 0.00 5.72 -12.39
C SER A 20 -1.47 5.29 -12.39
N LEU A 21 -1.99 4.87 -11.24
CA LEU A 21 -3.42 4.54 -11.10
C LEU A 21 -4.31 5.75 -11.38
N MET A 22 -3.96 6.94 -10.87
CA MET A 22 -4.68 8.18 -11.16
C MET A 22 -4.71 8.52 -12.66
N CYS A 23 -3.70 8.08 -13.41
CA CYS A 23 -3.62 8.22 -14.86
C CYS A 23 -4.27 7.06 -15.63
N GLY A 24 -4.93 6.13 -14.98
CA GLY A 24 -5.56 4.97 -15.60
C GLY A 24 -4.57 3.91 -16.07
N THR A 25 -3.38 3.84 -15.48
CA THR A 25 -2.36 2.85 -15.80
C THR A 25 -2.35 1.75 -14.73
N PRO A 26 -2.62 0.48 -15.08
CA PRO A 26 -2.51 -0.65 -14.16
C PRO A 26 -1.10 -0.82 -13.59
N ILE A 27 -1.01 -1.48 -12.45
CA ILE A 27 0.25 -1.63 -11.72
C ILE A 27 0.61 -3.10 -11.43
N VAL A 28 1.90 -3.39 -11.40
CA VAL A 28 2.48 -4.62 -10.87
C VAL A 28 3.30 -4.24 -9.65
N VAL A 29 2.93 -4.69 -8.47
CA VAL A 29 3.56 -4.22 -7.23
C VAL A 29 3.89 -5.34 -6.28
N ASN A 30 5.03 -5.22 -5.60
CA ASN A 30 5.34 -6.07 -4.45
C ASN A 30 4.37 -5.76 -3.30
N VAL A 31 3.83 -6.79 -2.67
CA VAL A 31 2.93 -6.65 -1.52
C VAL A 31 3.77 -6.33 -0.28
N THR A 32 4.06 -5.03 -0.10
CA THR A 32 4.86 -4.52 1.02
C THR A 32 4.49 -3.08 1.34
N GLY A 33 4.47 -2.71 2.61
CA GLY A 33 4.20 -1.36 3.06
C GLY A 33 3.00 -0.73 2.36
N GLY A 34 3.10 0.54 1.97
CA GLY A 34 1.99 1.26 1.32
C GLY A 34 1.64 0.79 -0.10
N LEU A 35 2.44 -0.06 -0.74
CA LEU A 35 2.04 -0.65 -2.03
C LEU A 35 0.87 -1.61 -1.88
N GLN A 36 0.75 -2.31 -0.75
CA GLN A 36 -0.37 -3.21 -0.52
C GLN A 36 -1.71 -2.45 -0.40
N ASP A 37 -1.70 -1.19 0.07
CA ASP A 37 -2.89 -0.36 0.18
C ASP A 37 -3.47 -0.03 -1.19
N GLN A 38 -2.62 0.01 -2.23
CA GLN A 38 -3.01 0.29 -3.62
C GLN A 38 -3.58 -0.93 -4.35
N CYS A 39 -3.48 -2.12 -3.75
CA CYS A 39 -3.96 -3.35 -4.35
C CYS A 39 -5.48 -3.54 -4.25
N GLY A 40 -6.16 -2.79 -3.39
CA GLY A 40 -7.59 -2.98 -3.19
C GLY A 40 -7.92 -4.39 -2.70
N PHE A 41 -7.13 -4.92 -1.76
CA PHE A 41 -7.41 -6.20 -1.14
C PHE A 41 -8.74 -6.16 -0.42
N LYS A 42 -9.49 -7.26 -0.49
CA LYS A 42 -10.79 -7.39 0.15
C LYS A 42 -10.76 -8.37 1.30
N LYS A 43 -11.54 -8.04 2.31
CA LYS A 43 -11.86 -8.90 3.45
C LYS A 43 -12.98 -9.87 3.09
N GLU A 44 -13.25 -10.85 3.97
CA GLU A 44 -14.30 -11.85 3.78
C GLU A 44 -15.71 -11.27 3.64
N ASP A 45 -15.93 -10.08 4.22
CA ASP A 45 -17.21 -9.35 4.13
C ASP A 45 -17.33 -8.50 2.85
N GLY A 46 -16.31 -8.53 1.99
CA GLY A 46 -16.24 -7.78 0.73
C GLY A 46 -15.79 -6.33 0.86
N SER A 47 -15.57 -5.82 2.07
CA SER A 47 -15.01 -4.48 2.28
C SER A 47 -13.51 -4.47 1.97
N TYR A 48 -12.98 -3.30 1.63
CA TYR A 48 -11.56 -3.15 1.38
C TYR A 48 -10.76 -3.26 2.68
N LEU A 49 -9.58 -3.87 2.56
CA LEU A 49 -8.56 -3.83 3.59
C LEU A 49 -7.99 -2.42 3.67
N THR A 50 -8.00 -1.84 4.86
CA THR A 50 -7.49 -0.49 5.12
C THR A 50 -6.40 -0.52 6.19
N VAL A 51 -5.71 0.58 6.37
CA VAL A 51 -4.68 0.72 7.41
C VAL A 51 -5.19 0.41 8.82
N ASP A 52 -6.48 0.63 9.08
CA ASP A 52 -7.11 0.36 10.37
C ASP A 52 -7.26 -1.14 10.68
N ASP A 53 -7.15 -1.99 9.66
CA ASP A 53 -7.20 -3.45 9.79
C ASP A 53 -5.82 -4.05 10.10
N TYR A 54 -4.75 -3.25 10.03
CA TYR A 54 -3.40 -3.75 10.25
C TYR A 54 -3.12 -3.90 11.74
N THR A 55 -2.55 -5.03 12.08
CA THR A 55 -2.12 -5.38 13.43
C THR A 55 -0.62 -5.60 13.46
N ASP A 56 -0.05 -5.78 14.64
CA ASP A 56 1.37 -6.13 14.80
C ASP A 56 1.78 -7.41 14.04
N GLU A 57 0.80 -8.24 13.65
CA GLU A 57 1.03 -9.44 12.82
C GLU A 57 1.30 -9.10 11.36
N PHE A 58 0.93 -7.90 10.91
CA PHE A 58 1.09 -7.44 9.51
C PHE A 58 2.31 -6.55 9.30
N GLN A 59 3.38 -6.75 9.94
CA GLN A 59 4.57 -5.88 10.00
C GLN A 59 4.86 -5.08 8.70
N SER A 60 4.97 -5.75 7.55
CA SER A 60 5.22 -5.12 6.25
C SER A 60 4.22 -5.54 5.17
N ASN A 61 3.55 -6.68 5.36
CA ASN A 61 2.54 -7.24 4.47
C ASN A 61 1.63 -8.21 5.24
N HIS A 62 0.52 -8.62 4.61
CA HIS A 62 -0.41 -9.58 5.22
C HIS A 62 -0.06 -11.04 4.94
N ARG A 63 1.14 -11.33 4.45
CA ARG A 63 1.68 -12.67 4.18
C ARG A 63 0.76 -13.54 3.31
N GLY A 64 0.10 -12.91 2.34
CA GLY A 64 -0.83 -13.61 1.45
C GLY A 64 -2.14 -14.06 2.09
N ARG A 65 -2.55 -13.50 3.22
CA ARG A 65 -3.83 -13.80 3.87
C ARG A 65 -5.01 -13.39 3.00
N TYR A 66 -4.93 -12.20 2.38
CA TYR A 66 -5.94 -11.70 1.47
C TYR A 66 -5.52 -12.00 0.04
N LYS A 67 -6.44 -12.53 -0.77
CA LYS A 67 -6.19 -12.97 -2.15
C LYS A 67 -7.02 -12.21 -3.17
N GLU A 68 -8.20 -11.76 -2.79
CA GLU A 68 -9.04 -10.96 -3.66
C GLU A 68 -8.53 -9.53 -3.68
N HIS A 69 -8.29 -9.00 -4.87
CA HIS A 69 -7.72 -7.69 -5.11
C HIS A 69 -8.37 -7.01 -6.31
N GLY A 70 -8.05 -5.77 -6.59
CA GLY A 70 -8.58 -5.05 -7.74
C GLY A 70 -8.04 -5.57 -9.08
N ASP A 71 -8.82 -5.38 -10.14
CA ASP A 71 -8.43 -5.79 -11.50
C ASP A 71 -7.28 -4.92 -12.08
N TRP A 72 -7.05 -3.74 -11.49
CA TRP A 72 -6.01 -2.78 -11.89
C TRP A 72 -4.61 -3.14 -11.41
N VAL A 73 -4.49 -4.17 -10.62
CA VAL A 73 -3.21 -4.55 -10.00
C VAL A 73 -2.93 -6.03 -10.16
N TYR A 74 -1.65 -6.34 -10.39
CA TYR A 74 -1.10 -7.68 -10.20
C TYR A 74 -0.20 -7.64 -8.96
N PRO A 75 -0.68 -8.18 -7.82
CA PRO A 75 0.11 -8.20 -6.60
C PRO A 75 1.16 -9.32 -6.65
N VAL A 76 2.41 -8.94 -6.49
CA VAL A 76 3.53 -9.88 -6.36
C VAL A 76 3.78 -10.12 -4.89
N PHE A 77 3.51 -11.33 -4.42
CA PHE A 77 3.70 -11.67 -3.00
C PHE A 77 5.17 -11.97 -2.71
N PRO A 78 5.74 -11.44 -1.63
CA PRO A 78 7.11 -11.74 -1.25
C PRO A 78 7.33 -13.24 -1.05
N SER A 79 8.37 -13.76 -1.66
CA SER A 79 8.78 -15.17 -1.50
C SER A 79 9.67 -15.38 -0.28
N SER A 80 10.32 -14.33 0.20
CA SER A 80 11.21 -14.38 1.36
C SER A 80 11.30 -13.02 2.06
N LEU A 81 11.69 -13.06 3.33
CA LEU A 81 12.09 -11.91 4.12
C LEU A 81 13.60 -11.96 4.34
N SER A 82 14.29 -10.87 4.09
CA SER A 82 15.71 -10.74 4.42
C SER A 82 15.92 -9.64 5.45
N LEU A 83 16.70 -9.95 6.49
CA LEU A 83 17.08 -8.94 7.48
C LEU A 83 18.20 -8.08 6.90
N GLN A 84 17.94 -6.78 6.84
CA GLN A 84 18.89 -5.77 6.40
C GLN A 84 19.21 -4.82 7.56
N GLY A 85 20.37 -4.22 7.51
CA GLY A 85 20.72 -3.23 8.54
C GLY A 85 22.12 -2.70 8.39
N SER A 86 22.29 -1.53 8.95
CA SER A 86 23.58 -0.87 9.16
C SER A 86 23.57 -0.22 10.55
N PRO A 87 24.71 0.19 11.11
CA PRO A 87 24.72 0.86 12.40
C PRO A 87 23.74 2.02 12.56
N PRO A 88 23.55 2.91 11.54
CA PRO A 88 22.56 3.98 11.64
C PRO A 88 21.11 3.53 11.36
N THR A 89 20.90 2.36 10.76
CA THR A 89 19.57 1.84 10.42
C THR A 89 19.51 0.35 10.80
N PRO A 90 19.31 0.06 12.09
CA PRO A 90 19.38 -1.33 12.54
C PRO A 90 18.13 -2.13 12.12
N TYR A 91 18.39 -3.29 11.56
CA TYR A 91 17.47 -4.42 11.48
C TYR A 91 16.07 -4.13 10.92
N ILE A 92 16.01 -3.85 9.63
CA ILE A 92 14.75 -3.84 8.88
C ILE A 92 14.58 -5.14 8.11
N PHE A 93 13.34 -5.58 7.95
CA PHE A 93 13.03 -6.73 7.11
C PHE A 93 12.61 -6.24 5.73
N ASP A 94 13.29 -6.76 4.70
CA ASP A 94 12.96 -6.54 3.31
C ASP A 94 12.06 -7.67 2.79
N ASP A 95 10.95 -7.30 2.21
CA ASP A 95 10.05 -8.21 1.48
C ASP A 95 10.59 -8.45 0.06
N ARG A 96 11.04 -9.66 -0.22
CA ARG A 96 11.70 -9.96 -1.50
C ARG A 96 10.82 -10.80 -2.41
N PRO A 97 10.31 -10.23 -3.52
CA PRO A 97 9.63 -10.98 -4.55
C PRO A 97 10.64 -11.73 -5.45
N THR A 98 10.16 -12.71 -6.21
CA THR A 98 10.95 -13.30 -7.29
C THR A 98 10.82 -12.48 -8.56
N TYR A 99 11.82 -12.58 -9.43
CA TYR A 99 11.77 -11.94 -10.76
C TYR A 99 10.74 -12.63 -11.66
N ASP A 100 10.54 -13.92 -11.49
CA ASP A 100 9.58 -14.71 -12.27
C ASP A 100 8.15 -14.25 -11.97
N ASP A 101 7.79 -14.07 -10.69
CA ASP A 101 6.48 -13.55 -10.29
C ASP A 101 6.24 -12.12 -10.82
N ALA A 102 7.28 -11.29 -10.82
CA ALA A 102 7.20 -9.95 -11.39
C ALA A 102 7.02 -9.97 -12.92
N ALA A 103 7.70 -10.90 -13.60
CA ALA A 103 7.56 -11.11 -15.05
C ALA A 103 6.16 -11.65 -15.41
N ASP A 104 5.59 -12.53 -14.58
CA ASP A 104 4.22 -13.03 -14.75
C ASP A 104 3.20 -11.89 -14.63
N GLY A 105 3.42 -10.94 -13.75
CA GLY A 105 2.59 -9.73 -13.64
C GLY A 105 2.61 -8.88 -14.92
N LEU A 106 3.78 -8.65 -15.49
CA LEU A 106 3.92 -7.94 -16.78
C LEU A 106 3.24 -8.72 -17.90
N LYS A 107 3.45 -10.03 -17.96
CA LYS A 107 2.83 -10.91 -18.95
C LYS A 107 1.32 -10.92 -18.83
N HIS A 108 0.77 -10.92 -17.63
CA HIS A 108 -0.67 -10.87 -17.38
C HIS A 108 -1.32 -9.66 -18.07
N PHE A 109 -0.77 -8.45 -17.87
CA PHE A 109 -1.29 -7.25 -18.52
C PHE A 109 -1.01 -7.20 -20.01
N TYR A 110 0.08 -7.79 -20.49
CA TYR A 110 0.36 -7.89 -21.91
C TYR A 110 -0.66 -8.80 -22.63
N ASP A 111 -0.93 -9.98 -22.08
CA ASP A 111 -1.79 -11.00 -22.68
C ASP A 111 -3.28 -10.58 -22.72
N MET A 112 -3.72 -9.73 -21.79
CA MET A 112 -5.13 -9.31 -21.77
C MET A 112 -5.51 -8.34 -22.90
N GLY A 113 -4.55 -7.73 -23.56
CA GLY A 113 -4.78 -6.77 -24.65
C GLY A 113 -5.10 -5.35 -24.18
N GLU A 114 -5.08 -4.40 -25.11
CA GLU A 114 -5.17 -2.96 -24.83
C GLU A 114 -6.51 -2.56 -24.20
N GLU A 115 -7.63 -2.99 -24.78
CA GLU A 115 -8.97 -2.60 -24.32
C GLU A 115 -9.19 -3.01 -22.89
N LYS A 116 -8.87 -4.25 -22.56
CA LYS A 116 -9.07 -4.76 -21.20
C LYS A 116 -8.12 -4.13 -20.19
N ARG A 117 -6.87 -3.83 -20.58
CA ARG A 117 -5.96 -3.05 -19.72
C ARG A 117 -6.53 -1.67 -19.38
N LYS A 118 -7.14 -1.02 -20.39
CA LYS A 118 -7.78 0.28 -20.19
C LYS A 118 -8.94 0.19 -19.21
N GLU A 119 -9.81 -0.79 -19.34
CA GLU A 119 -10.89 -1.06 -18.38
C GLU A 119 -10.35 -1.27 -16.95
N CYS A 120 -9.27 -2.04 -16.82
CA CYS A 120 -8.60 -2.23 -15.53
C CYS A 120 -8.05 -0.92 -14.98
N GLY A 121 -7.43 -0.10 -15.82
CA GLY A 121 -6.93 1.22 -15.42
C GLY A 121 -8.04 2.16 -14.96
N GLU A 122 -9.18 2.19 -15.65
CA GLU A 122 -10.36 3.00 -15.27
C GLU A 122 -10.87 2.60 -13.86
N LYS A 123 -10.94 1.31 -13.56
CA LYS A 123 -11.27 0.83 -12.21
C LYS A 123 -10.24 1.26 -11.16
N GLY A 124 -8.96 1.32 -11.53
CA GLY A 124 -7.90 1.85 -10.67
C GLY A 124 -8.09 3.33 -10.35
N VAL A 125 -8.50 4.15 -11.34
CA VAL A 125 -8.86 5.56 -11.11
C VAL A 125 -10.04 5.68 -10.14
N GLU A 126 -11.09 4.90 -10.34
CA GLU A 126 -12.24 4.89 -9.43
C GLU A 126 -11.83 4.55 -8.00
N PHE A 127 -11.01 3.52 -7.83
CA PHE A 127 -10.53 3.08 -6.51
C PHE A 127 -9.76 4.17 -5.78
N VAL A 128 -8.75 4.78 -6.40
CA VAL A 128 -7.90 5.79 -5.72
C VAL A 128 -8.66 7.07 -5.40
N GLN A 129 -9.78 7.33 -6.07
CA GLN A 129 -10.64 8.48 -5.84
C GLN A 129 -11.69 8.25 -4.74
N MET A 130 -11.90 7.03 -4.29
CA MET A 130 -12.84 6.75 -3.20
C MET A 130 -12.42 7.48 -1.91
N GLU A 131 -13.38 8.15 -1.28
CA GLU A 131 -13.14 8.87 -0.02
C GLU A 131 -12.63 7.93 1.10
N GLU A 132 -13.19 6.73 1.17
CA GLU A 132 -12.81 5.72 2.17
C GLU A 132 -11.38 5.22 2.00
N ILE A 133 -10.87 5.19 0.75
CA ILE A 133 -9.49 4.80 0.44
C ILE A 133 -8.52 5.96 0.75
N GLY A 134 -8.91 7.18 0.44
CA GLY A 134 -8.22 8.39 0.89
C GLY A 134 -6.89 8.71 0.22
N MET A 135 -6.66 8.21 -1.00
CA MET A 135 -5.38 8.38 -1.71
C MET A 135 -5.22 9.71 -2.45
N THR A 136 -6.28 10.52 -2.54
CA THR A 136 -6.18 11.84 -3.17
C THR A 136 -5.62 12.89 -2.21
N ALA A 137 -4.97 13.93 -2.74
CA ALA A 137 -4.48 15.05 -1.95
C ALA A 137 -5.60 15.77 -1.21
N GLU A 138 -6.80 15.82 -1.79
CA GLU A 138 -7.98 16.40 -1.16
C GLU A 138 -8.42 15.59 0.06
N ASN A 139 -8.54 14.26 -0.08
CA ASN A 139 -8.89 13.38 1.02
C ASN A 139 -7.85 13.41 2.13
N MET A 140 -6.57 13.43 1.78
CA MET A 140 -5.48 13.58 2.76
C MET A 140 -5.61 14.90 3.53
N SER A 141 -5.85 16.01 2.84
CA SER A 141 -5.98 17.32 3.45
C SER A 141 -7.19 17.39 4.38
N ASN A 142 -8.33 16.85 3.96
CA ASN A 142 -9.56 16.82 4.76
C ASN A 142 -9.38 15.98 6.03
N ARG A 143 -8.74 14.81 5.93
CA ARG A 143 -8.41 13.97 7.10
C ARG A 143 -7.46 14.69 8.03
N PHE A 144 -6.42 15.32 7.50
CA PHE A 144 -5.45 16.06 8.31
C PHE A 144 -6.12 17.19 9.12
N ILE A 145 -7.00 18.00 8.48
CA ILE A 145 -7.74 19.06 9.16
C ILE A 145 -8.62 18.48 10.27
N LYS A 146 -9.39 17.44 9.97
CA LYS A 146 -10.26 16.76 10.93
C LYS A 146 -9.47 16.20 12.13
N ASP A 147 -8.32 15.61 11.87
CA ASP A 147 -7.47 15.03 12.91
C ASP A 147 -6.83 16.14 13.77
N MET A 148 -6.44 17.26 13.16
CA MET A 148 -5.98 18.44 13.89
C MET A 148 -7.05 18.97 14.84
N ASP A 149 -8.28 19.14 14.39
CA ASP A 149 -9.41 19.58 15.24
C ASP A 149 -9.61 18.59 16.39
N THR A 150 -9.59 17.29 16.09
CA THR A 150 -9.71 16.24 17.12
C THR A 150 -8.58 16.30 18.16
N VAL A 151 -7.35 16.57 17.72
CA VAL A 151 -6.21 16.71 18.62
C VAL A 151 -6.39 17.91 19.53
N PHE A 152 -6.80 19.07 19.00
CA PHE A 152 -7.03 20.27 19.81
C PHE A 152 -8.14 20.08 20.83
N GLU A 153 -9.19 19.33 20.51
CA GLU A 153 -10.28 19.04 21.43
C GLU A 153 -9.93 18.02 22.53
N LYS A 154 -9.15 16.99 22.17
CA LYS A 154 -8.95 15.81 23.03
C LYS A 154 -7.57 15.72 23.66
N TRP A 155 -6.61 16.56 23.21
CA TRP A 155 -5.24 16.45 23.66
C TRP A 155 -5.11 16.83 25.14
N THR A 156 -4.45 15.96 25.88
CA THR A 156 -4.05 16.23 27.27
C THR A 156 -2.53 16.07 27.40
N PRO A 157 -1.85 16.95 28.15
CA PRO A 157 -0.42 16.83 28.34
C PRO A 157 -0.05 15.48 28.96
N ARG A 158 0.97 14.82 28.42
CA ARG A 158 1.53 13.63 29.07
C ARG A 158 2.04 14.01 30.46
N LYS A 159 1.82 13.13 31.45
CA LYS A 159 2.45 13.28 32.76
C LYS A 159 3.96 13.38 32.59
N ARG A 160 4.56 14.45 33.11
CA ARG A 160 6.01 14.58 33.13
C ARG A 160 6.59 13.52 34.06
N PHE A 161 7.62 12.82 33.62
CA PHE A 161 8.37 11.94 34.49
C PHE A 161 9.18 12.78 35.48
N THR A 162 9.11 12.43 36.76
CA THR A 162 9.97 13.00 37.79
C THR A 162 11.21 12.13 37.88
N LEU A 163 12.38 12.68 37.54
CA LEU A 163 13.64 12.01 37.78
C LEU A 163 13.99 12.18 39.27
N TYR A 164 13.98 11.09 40.00
CA TYR A 164 14.52 11.06 41.34
C TYR A 164 16.04 10.87 41.26
N LYS A 165 16.79 11.73 41.94
CA LYS A 165 18.21 11.55 42.14
C LYS A 165 18.37 10.39 43.13
N ALA A 166 19.10 9.33 42.70
CA ALA A 166 19.47 8.24 43.58
C ALA A 166 20.52 8.68 44.58
#